data_4090095b7407dcc1a4b179f353af15a3
#
_entry.id   4090095b7407dcc1a4b179f353af15a3
#
_cell.length_a   1.000
_cell.length_b   1.000
_cell.length_c   1.000
_cell.angle_alpha   90.00
_cell.angle_beta   90.00
_cell.angle_gamma   90.00
#
_symmetry.space_group_name_H-M   'P 1'
#
loop_
_entity.id
_entity.type
_entity.pdbx_description
1 polymer ?
#
loop_
_entity_poly.entity_id
_entity_poly.type
_entity_poly.pdbx_seq_one_letter_code
_entity_poly.pdbx_strand_id
1 'polypeptide(L)'
;MEDGDYLVIAETPVSVSQGRLVDESRYSPSLKAKFLTTVWSKYLWGYVFGPILGIKKRTIKNLRRLPKETYAHKEVVLQLYGLKHALKPASEAGIDLSNAPGSCVSLLPENPQKVAKQLKAEIGKNVCVMIIDTDATYKKNGKYFTGLPIAIDGIEANKGVIGYVKGQLGENMGSTPLGCSENISVEEGLKIANIAEDYQKSLATEMSTIHSVKSVLGTDESSVTIEALDSITHTPAVILSLIHI
;
A
#
# COMPACT_ATOMS: atom_id res chain seq x y z
N MET A 1 23.16 12.10 4.20
CA MET A 1 22.25 12.76 3.24
C MET A 1 22.89 14.08 2.84
N GLU A 2 23.07 14.26 1.55
CA GLU A 2 23.74 15.41 0.94
C GLU A 2 22.76 16.16 0.03
N ASP A 3 23.18 17.35 -0.44
CA ASP A 3 22.35 18.11 -1.39
C ASP A 3 22.23 17.32 -2.71
N GLY A 4 21.02 17.23 -3.22
CA GLY A 4 20.68 16.45 -4.40
C GLY A 4 20.22 15.01 -4.12
N ASP A 5 20.30 14.55 -2.87
CA ASP A 5 19.77 13.24 -2.49
C ASP A 5 18.24 13.21 -2.51
N TYR A 6 17.70 11.99 -2.70
CA TYR A 6 16.29 11.68 -2.50
C TYR A 6 16.08 10.95 -1.18
N LEU A 7 15.17 11.44 -0.34
CA LEU A 7 14.65 10.73 0.81
C LEU A 7 13.30 10.12 0.44
N VAL A 8 13.26 8.82 0.30
CA VAL A 8 12.03 8.08 -0.04
C VAL A 8 11.51 7.39 1.20
N ILE A 9 10.27 7.69 1.57
CA ILE A 9 9.63 7.23 2.80
C ILE A 9 8.40 6.39 2.44
N ALA A 10 8.23 5.24 3.09
CA ALA A 10 7.02 4.44 2.98
C ALA A 10 5.81 5.19 3.57
N GLU A 11 4.61 4.91 3.09
CA GLU A 11 3.37 5.56 3.54
C GLU A 11 3.04 5.28 5.01
N THR A 12 3.30 4.05 5.49
CA THR A 12 2.87 3.59 6.81
C THR A 12 3.43 4.43 7.98
N PRO A 13 4.76 4.70 8.10
CA PRO A 13 5.28 5.55 9.18
C PRO A 13 4.71 6.97 9.14
N VAL A 14 4.45 7.52 7.96
CA VAL A 14 3.80 8.83 7.82
C VAL A 14 2.36 8.77 8.34
N SER A 15 1.61 7.74 7.98
CA SER A 15 0.23 7.52 8.44
C SER A 15 0.16 7.35 9.94
N VAL A 16 1.07 6.56 10.52
CA VAL A 16 1.16 6.35 11.97
C VAL A 16 1.46 7.66 12.69
N SER A 17 2.40 8.47 12.20
CA SER A 17 2.72 9.78 12.78
C SER A 17 1.54 10.76 12.73
N GLN A 18 0.64 10.59 11.79
CA GLN A 18 -0.61 11.35 11.68
C GLN A 18 -1.76 10.77 12.52
N GLY A 19 -1.56 9.67 13.25
CA GLY A 19 -2.61 8.98 14.00
C GLY A 19 -3.66 8.30 13.12
N ARG A 20 -3.33 7.97 11.87
CA ARG A 20 -4.26 7.37 10.91
C ARG A 20 -4.36 5.84 11.05
N LEU A 21 -4.47 5.42 12.30
CA LEU A 21 -4.74 4.02 12.65
C LEU A 21 -6.23 3.83 12.95
N VAL A 22 -6.81 2.78 12.42
CA VAL A 22 -8.22 2.42 12.61
C VAL A 22 -8.31 1.04 13.24
N ASP A 23 -8.98 0.95 14.38
CA ASP A 23 -9.27 -0.32 15.04
C ASP A 23 -10.49 -0.98 14.39
N GLU A 24 -10.25 -2.04 13.61
CA GLU A 24 -11.29 -2.76 12.88
C GLU A 24 -12.30 -3.47 13.81
N SER A 25 -11.93 -3.75 15.07
CA SER A 25 -12.83 -4.39 16.05
C SER A 25 -14.04 -3.53 16.39
N ARG A 26 -13.95 -2.22 16.15
CA ARG A 26 -15.06 -1.26 16.35
C ARG A 26 -16.08 -1.25 15.22
N TYR A 27 -15.82 -1.97 14.12
CA TYR A 27 -16.70 -1.99 12.95
C TYR A 27 -17.50 -3.29 12.90
N SER A 28 -18.81 -3.18 13.03
CA SER A 28 -19.73 -4.32 12.87
C SER A 28 -19.97 -4.58 11.38
N PRO A 29 -19.55 -5.74 10.85
CA PRO A 29 -19.65 -6.01 9.42
C PRO A 29 -21.10 -6.08 8.92
N SER A 30 -21.45 -5.23 7.97
CA SER A 30 -22.73 -5.24 7.27
C SER A 30 -22.90 -6.49 6.38
N LEU A 31 -24.13 -6.79 5.99
CA LEU A 31 -24.41 -7.84 4.98
C LEU A 31 -23.66 -7.56 3.67
N LYS A 32 -23.50 -6.29 3.32
CA LYS A 32 -22.76 -5.86 2.14
C LYS A 32 -21.26 -6.20 2.23
N ALA A 33 -20.64 -5.93 3.36
CA ALA A 33 -19.24 -6.30 3.61
C ALA A 33 -19.04 -7.81 3.54
N LYS A 34 -19.93 -8.58 4.18
CA LYS A 34 -19.90 -10.05 4.15
C LYS A 34 -20.07 -10.60 2.72
N PHE A 35 -20.97 -10.04 1.93
CA PHE A 35 -21.15 -10.39 0.52
C PHE A 35 -19.89 -10.06 -0.31
N LEU A 36 -19.34 -8.86 -0.17
CA LEU A 36 -18.13 -8.43 -0.89
C LEU A 36 -16.92 -9.29 -0.55
N THR A 37 -16.76 -9.68 0.70
CA THR A 37 -15.64 -10.56 1.09
C THR A 37 -15.86 -11.98 0.56
N THR A 38 -17.05 -12.56 0.83
CA THR A 38 -17.27 -13.99 0.56
C THR A 38 -17.56 -14.23 -0.92
N VAL A 39 -18.59 -13.60 -1.47
CA VAL A 39 -19.03 -13.90 -2.85
C VAL A 39 -18.10 -13.21 -3.84
N TRP A 40 -17.91 -11.90 -3.69
CA TRP A 40 -17.15 -11.11 -4.66
C TRP A 40 -15.65 -11.42 -4.62
N SER A 41 -14.98 -11.20 -3.46
CA SER A 41 -13.52 -11.37 -3.39
C SER A 41 -13.10 -12.84 -3.37
N LYS A 42 -13.65 -13.64 -2.45
CA LYS A 42 -13.21 -15.04 -2.27
C LYS A 42 -13.61 -15.93 -3.44
N TYR A 43 -14.89 -15.91 -3.82
CA TYR A 43 -15.37 -16.82 -4.87
C TYR A 43 -15.20 -16.25 -6.28
N LEU A 44 -15.75 -15.08 -6.62
CA LEU A 44 -15.69 -14.56 -7.98
C LEU A 44 -14.26 -14.19 -8.38
N TRP A 45 -13.55 -13.42 -7.56
CA TRP A 45 -12.15 -13.09 -7.88
C TRP A 45 -11.20 -14.26 -7.68
N GLY A 46 -11.34 -15.01 -6.60
CA GLY A 46 -10.45 -16.13 -6.30
C GLY A 46 -10.53 -17.29 -7.30
N TYR A 47 -11.71 -17.54 -7.89
CA TYR A 47 -11.91 -18.71 -8.74
C TYR A 47 -12.27 -18.40 -10.20
N VAL A 48 -12.79 -17.20 -10.51
CA VAL A 48 -13.25 -16.85 -11.85
C VAL A 48 -12.40 -15.71 -12.43
N PHE A 49 -12.60 -14.48 -11.95
CA PHE A 49 -11.96 -13.30 -12.56
C PHE A 49 -10.45 -13.30 -12.42
N GLY A 50 -9.93 -13.70 -11.25
CA GLY A 50 -8.48 -13.72 -11.01
C GLY A 50 -7.73 -14.63 -12.00
N PRO A 51 -8.12 -15.90 -12.16
CA PRO A 51 -7.54 -16.78 -13.19
C PRO A 51 -7.70 -16.25 -14.62
N ILE A 52 -8.87 -15.72 -14.98
CA ILE A 52 -9.14 -15.19 -16.34
C ILE A 52 -8.27 -13.98 -16.65
N LEU A 53 -8.10 -13.08 -15.68
CA LEU A 53 -7.29 -11.86 -15.82
C LEU A 53 -5.80 -12.09 -15.58
N GLY A 54 -5.39 -13.31 -15.24
CA GLY A 54 -3.99 -13.67 -15.03
C GLY A 54 -3.35 -12.98 -13.82
N ILE A 55 -4.13 -12.64 -12.76
CA ILE A 55 -3.54 -12.02 -11.56
C ILE A 55 -2.56 -12.97 -10.86
N LYS A 56 -1.62 -12.42 -10.08
CA LYS A 56 -0.55 -13.19 -9.42
C LYS A 56 -1.12 -14.39 -8.66
N LYS A 57 -0.54 -15.57 -8.86
CA LYS A 57 -0.95 -16.83 -8.19
C LYS A 57 -1.02 -16.70 -6.66
N ARG A 58 -0.09 -15.94 -6.04
CA ARG A 58 -0.10 -15.63 -4.61
C ARG A 58 -1.39 -14.90 -4.21
N THR A 59 -1.80 -13.88 -4.97
CA THR A 59 -3.04 -13.12 -4.71
C THR A 59 -4.26 -14.03 -4.80
N ILE A 60 -4.36 -14.87 -5.85
CA ILE A 60 -5.45 -15.85 -5.99
C ILE A 60 -5.51 -16.78 -4.77
N LYS A 61 -4.36 -17.32 -4.34
CA LYS A 61 -4.29 -18.21 -3.16
C LYS A 61 -4.79 -17.51 -1.89
N ASN A 62 -4.40 -16.25 -1.69
CA ASN A 62 -4.83 -15.46 -0.53
C ASN A 62 -6.35 -15.18 -0.59
N LEU A 63 -6.89 -14.77 -1.75
CA LEU A 63 -8.33 -14.55 -1.92
C LEU A 63 -9.16 -15.79 -1.58
N ARG A 64 -8.73 -16.98 -2.03
CA ARG A 64 -9.42 -18.25 -1.72
C ARG A 64 -9.44 -18.59 -0.23
N ARG A 65 -8.50 -18.05 0.55
CA ARG A 65 -8.32 -18.32 1.97
C ARG A 65 -8.79 -17.19 2.89
N LEU A 66 -9.46 -16.15 2.34
CA LEU A 66 -9.96 -15.03 3.13
C LEU A 66 -10.75 -15.53 4.35
N PRO A 67 -10.31 -15.20 5.57
CA PRO A 67 -10.98 -15.57 6.81
C PRO A 67 -12.17 -14.63 7.10
N LYS A 68 -12.97 -14.95 8.12
CA LYS A 68 -14.15 -14.14 8.48
C LYS A 68 -13.78 -12.77 9.07
N GLU A 69 -12.63 -12.66 9.67
CA GLU A 69 -12.06 -11.42 10.23
C GLU A 69 -11.97 -10.31 9.16
N THR A 70 -11.74 -10.70 7.90
CA THR A 70 -11.73 -9.78 6.75
C THR A 70 -13.06 -9.06 6.52
N TYR A 71 -14.16 -9.49 7.15
CA TYR A 71 -15.45 -8.77 7.06
C TYR A 71 -15.37 -7.37 7.67
N ALA A 72 -14.69 -7.23 8.82
CA ALA A 72 -14.48 -5.93 9.47
C ALA A 72 -13.61 -5.03 8.60
N HIS A 73 -12.53 -5.56 8.05
CA HIS A 73 -11.68 -4.84 7.08
C HIS A 73 -12.49 -4.30 5.90
N LYS A 74 -13.31 -5.14 5.28
CA LYS A 74 -14.16 -4.73 4.15
C LYS A 74 -15.18 -3.66 4.56
N GLU A 75 -15.69 -3.70 5.80
CA GLU A 75 -16.58 -2.67 6.33
C GLU A 75 -15.86 -1.34 6.50
N VAL A 76 -14.63 -1.34 7.03
CA VAL A 76 -13.79 -0.13 7.13
C VAL A 76 -13.60 0.51 5.75
N VAL A 77 -13.22 -0.29 4.75
CA VAL A 77 -13.06 0.20 3.36
C VAL A 77 -14.36 0.79 2.83
N LEU A 78 -15.50 0.11 3.05
CA LEU A 78 -16.82 0.60 2.61
C LEU A 78 -17.18 1.95 3.22
N GLN A 79 -16.95 2.11 4.52
CA GLN A 79 -17.32 3.34 5.23
C GLN A 79 -16.39 4.51 4.92
N LEU A 80 -15.08 4.26 4.83
CA LEU A 80 -14.09 5.33 4.67
C LEU A 80 -13.83 5.70 3.20
N TYR A 81 -13.85 4.72 2.29
CA TYR A 81 -13.46 4.91 0.88
C TYR A 81 -14.57 4.56 -0.12
N GLY A 82 -15.66 3.99 0.36
CA GLY A 82 -16.84 3.68 -0.44
C GLY A 82 -16.72 2.43 -1.30
N LEU A 83 -17.80 2.12 -2.01
CA LEU A 83 -17.98 0.87 -2.75
C LEU A 83 -16.91 0.65 -3.84
N LYS A 84 -16.50 1.71 -4.52
CA LYS A 84 -15.51 1.64 -5.61
C LYS A 84 -14.20 1.00 -5.17
N HIS A 85 -13.72 1.33 -3.97
CA HIS A 85 -12.52 0.77 -3.38
C HIS A 85 -12.77 -0.60 -2.74
N ALA A 86 -13.91 -0.79 -2.09
CA ALA A 86 -14.29 -2.08 -1.50
C ALA A 86 -14.52 -3.20 -2.54
N LEU A 87 -14.81 -2.86 -3.80
CA LEU A 87 -14.89 -3.81 -4.91
C LEU A 87 -13.51 -4.28 -5.41
N LYS A 88 -12.41 -3.58 -5.08
CA LYS A 88 -11.07 -4.07 -5.37
C LYS A 88 -10.84 -5.34 -4.53
N PRO A 89 -10.38 -6.45 -5.15
CA PRO A 89 -10.31 -7.73 -4.46
C PRO A 89 -9.20 -7.83 -3.41
N ALA A 90 -8.16 -7.03 -3.56
CA ALA A 90 -7.00 -6.99 -2.66
C ALA A 90 -6.41 -5.58 -2.64
N SER A 91 -5.65 -5.25 -1.59
CA SER A 91 -5.04 -3.91 -1.38
C SER A 91 -6.07 -2.80 -1.51
N GLU A 92 -7.16 -2.90 -0.76
CA GLU A 92 -8.27 -1.96 -0.82
C GLU A 92 -7.85 -0.59 -0.31
N ALA A 93 -7.89 0.42 -1.19
CA ALA A 93 -7.60 1.82 -0.87
C ALA A 93 -6.20 2.08 -0.24
N GLY A 94 -5.25 1.15 -0.37
CA GLY A 94 -3.94 1.27 0.29
C GLY A 94 -4.01 1.11 1.81
N ILE A 95 -5.06 0.48 2.33
CA ILE A 95 -5.13 0.12 3.76
C ILE A 95 -4.21 -1.07 4.03
N ASP A 96 -3.27 -0.89 4.97
CA ASP A 96 -2.31 -1.92 5.34
C ASP A 96 -2.62 -2.54 6.71
N LEU A 97 -2.67 -3.87 6.72
CA LEU A 97 -2.85 -4.72 7.91
C LEU A 97 -1.51 -5.13 8.53
N SER A 98 -0.41 -5.04 7.79
CA SER A 98 0.82 -5.74 8.14
C SER A 98 1.68 -5.01 9.16
N ASN A 99 1.49 -3.70 9.33
CA ASN A 99 2.35 -2.84 10.14
C ASN A 99 1.59 -2.09 11.25
N ALA A 100 0.44 -2.61 11.66
CA ALA A 100 -0.35 -2.03 12.75
C ALA A 100 -0.57 -3.08 13.87
N PRO A 101 -0.52 -2.67 15.15
CA PRO A 101 -0.67 -3.61 16.27
C PRO A 101 -2.12 -4.07 16.45
N GLY A 102 -2.30 -5.31 16.89
CA GLY A 102 -3.61 -5.88 17.23
C GLY A 102 -4.57 -5.94 16.05
N SER A 103 -5.76 -5.40 16.23
CA SER A 103 -6.81 -5.27 15.20
C SER A 103 -6.78 -3.95 14.44
N CYS A 104 -5.70 -3.17 14.57
CA CYS A 104 -5.56 -1.90 13.86
C CYS A 104 -5.10 -2.11 12.41
N VAL A 105 -5.52 -1.19 11.56
CA VAL A 105 -5.04 -1.02 10.19
C VAL A 105 -4.55 0.40 9.97
N SER A 106 -3.53 0.55 9.14
CA SER A 106 -3.04 1.85 8.72
C SER A 106 -3.77 2.30 7.47
N LEU A 107 -4.30 3.53 7.49
CA LEU A 107 -4.83 4.19 6.29
C LEU A 107 -3.70 4.84 5.52
N LEU A 108 -3.93 5.27 4.29
CA LEU A 108 -2.98 6.13 3.57
C LEU A 108 -2.78 7.47 4.30
N PRO A 109 -1.58 8.08 4.19
CA PRO A 109 -1.32 9.39 4.80
C PRO A 109 -2.22 10.47 4.20
N GLU A 110 -2.57 11.44 5.01
CA GLU A 110 -3.31 12.62 4.58
C GLU A 110 -2.35 13.65 4.01
N ASN A 111 -2.71 14.20 2.84
CA ASN A 111 -1.91 15.23 2.16
C ASN A 111 -0.40 14.91 2.04
N PRO A 112 -0.01 13.74 1.47
CA PRO A 112 1.40 13.32 1.42
C PRO A 112 2.30 14.34 0.70
N GLN A 113 1.78 15.06 -0.29
CA GLN A 113 2.48 16.17 -0.94
C GLN A 113 2.88 17.27 0.06
N LYS A 114 1.97 17.65 0.96
CA LYS A 114 2.25 18.66 1.99
C LYS A 114 3.26 18.15 3.00
N VAL A 115 3.12 16.90 3.42
CA VAL A 115 4.06 16.26 4.36
C VAL A 115 5.47 16.20 3.76
N ALA A 116 5.63 15.81 2.51
CA ALA A 116 6.92 15.78 1.84
C ALA A 116 7.59 17.17 1.82
N LYS A 117 6.81 18.23 1.53
CA LYS A 117 7.30 19.62 1.56
C LYS A 117 7.72 20.07 2.97
N GLN A 118 6.95 19.70 3.98
CA GLN A 118 7.26 20.02 5.38
C GLN A 118 8.55 19.34 5.83
N LEU A 119 8.70 18.04 5.56
CA LEU A 119 9.92 17.28 5.89
C LEU A 119 11.14 17.87 5.18
N LYS A 120 11.04 18.23 3.91
CA LYS A 120 12.13 18.93 3.21
C LYS A 120 12.54 20.21 3.92
N ALA A 121 11.57 21.03 4.33
CA ALA A 121 11.84 22.29 5.02
C ALA A 121 12.52 22.07 6.39
N GLU A 122 12.11 21.02 7.12
CA GLU A 122 12.72 20.67 8.42
C GLU A 122 14.14 20.11 8.29
N ILE A 123 14.40 19.35 7.21
CA ILE A 123 15.75 18.83 6.94
C ILE A 123 16.74 19.95 6.66
N GLY A 124 16.30 21.06 6.08
CA GLY A 124 17.12 22.24 5.81
C GLY A 124 18.22 22.04 4.77
N LYS A 125 18.16 20.96 3.98
CA LYS A 125 19.06 20.64 2.85
C LYS A 125 18.29 20.65 1.54
N ASN A 126 19.03 20.81 0.45
CA ASN A 126 18.45 20.73 -0.91
C ASN A 126 18.25 19.28 -1.34
N VAL A 127 17.32 18.58 -0.67
CA VAL A 127 16.96 17.19 -0.95
C VAL A 127 15.54 17.10 -1.48
N CYS A 128 15.25 16.05 -2.25
CA CYS A 128 13.88 15.72 -2.65
C CYS A 128 13.30 14.68 -1.69
N VAL A 129 12.17 14.99 -1.07
CA VAL A 129 11.45 14.05 -0.20
C VAL A 129 10.26 13.47 -0.98
N MET A 130 10.13 12.14 -1.00
CA MET A 130 9.06 11.43 -1.67
C MET A 130 8.41 10.43 -0.71
N ILE A 131 7.08 10.35 -0.73
CA ILE A 131 6.30 9.34 0.00
C ILE A 131 5.73 8.38 -1.02
N ILE A 132 5.91 7.06 -0.79
CA ILE A 132 5.52 6.01 -1.74
C ILE A 132 4.64 4.96 -1.07
N ASP A 133 3.85 4.26 -1.90
CA ASP A 133 3.11 3.05 -1.56
C ASP A 133 3.52 1.93 -2.52
N THR A 134 3.58 0.69 -2.03
CA THR A 134 3.96 -0.50 -2.82
C THR A 134 2.88 -0.97 -3.79
N ASP A 135 1.65 -0.44 -3.69
CA ASP A 135 0.58 -0.69 -4.65
C ASP A 135 0.90 -0.07 -6.01
N ALA A 136 0.59 -0.81 -7.06
CA ALA A 136 1.07 -0.50 -8.40
C ALA A 136 0.40 0.71 -9.05
N THR A 137 1.23 1.50 -9.71
CA THR A 137 0.86 2.36 -10.83
C THR A 137 0.91 1.55 -12.13
N TYR A 138 -0.02 1.81 -13.01
CA TYR A 138 -0.12 1.16 -14.33
C TYR A 138 -0.06 2.18 -15.45
N LYS A 139 0.42 1.74 -16.63
CA LYS A 139 0.41 2.54 -17.86
C LYS A 139 -0.41 1.86 -18.94
N LYS A 140 -1.28 2.61 -19.60
CA LYS A 140 -2.04 2.15 -20.77
C LYS A 140 -2.37 3.33 -21.66
N ASN A 141 -2.13 3.20 -22.98
CA ASN A 141 -2.38 4.23 -23.97
C ASN A 141 -1.76 5.60 -23.59
N GLY A 142 -0.52 5.59 -23.10
CA GLY A 142 0.21 6.79 -22.70
C GLY A 142 -0.26 7.46 -21.40
N LYS A 143 -1.24 6.90 -20.68
CA LYS A 143 -1.76 7.43 -19.42
C LYS A 143 -1.31 6.57 -18.24
N TYR A 144 -0.92 7.23 -17.15
CA TYR A 144 -0.61 6.60 -15.87
C TYR A 144 -1.83 6.64 -14.96
N PHE A 145 -2.10 5.55 -14.24
CA PHE A 145 -3.21 5.46 -13.30
C PHE A 145 -2.94 4.43 -12.21
N THR A 146 -3.61 4.61 -11.07
CA THR A 146 -3.56 3.68 -9.94
C THR A 146 -4.95 3.41 -9.37
N GLY A 147 -5.08 2.28 -8.67
CA GLY A 147 -6.25 1.97 -7.86
C GLY A 147 -6.31 2.73 -6.54
N LEU A 148 -5.19 3.33 -6.12
CA LEU A 148 -5.11 4.08 -4.87
C LEU A 148 -5.94 5.38 -4.92
N PRO A 149 -6.38 5.87 -3.75
CA PRO A 149 -7.07 7.15 -3.64
C PRO A 149 -6.22 8.37 -4.01
N ILE A 150 -4.90 8.26 -3.83
CA ILE A 150 -3.94 9.38 -3.92
C ILE A 150 -2.73 8.95 -4.77
N ALA A 151 -2.18 9.88 -5.51
CA ALA A 151 -0.89 9.78 -6.20
C ALA A 151 -0.38 11.19 -6.54
N ILE A 152 0.88 11.32 -6.99
CA ILE A 152 1.42 12.59 -7.52
C ILE A 152 0.69 13.02 -8.79
N ASP A 153 0.84 14.29 -9.15
CA ASP A 153 0.29 14.84 -10.38
C ASP A 153 0.79 14.06 -11.61
N GLY A 154 -0.10 13.87 -12.58
CA GLY A 154 0.15 13.09 -13.79
C GLY A 154 -0.22 11.61 -13.67
N ILE A 155 -0.49 11.09 -12.47
CA ILE A 155 -1.04 9.76 -12.25
C ILE A 155 -2.53 9.89 -11.90
N GLU A 156 -3.42 9.34 -12.72
CA GLU A 156 -4.86 9.31 -12.44
C GLU A 156 -5.15 8.41 -11.24
N ALA A 157 -5.35 9.02 -10.08
CA ALA A 157 -5.68 8.32 -8.82
C ALA A 157 -7.18 8.06 -8.66
N ASN A 158 -7.55 7.44 -7.52
CA ASN A 158 -8.94 7.22 -7.10
C ASN A 158 -9.76 6.37 -8.10
N LYS A 159 -9.13 5.43 -8.78
CA LYS A 159 -9.82 4.56 -9.75
C LYS A 159 -10.40 3.29 -9.11
N GLY A 160 -9.94 2.88 -7.91
CA GLY A 160 -10.43 1.69 -7.19
C GLY A 160 -10.40 0.43 -8.07
N VAL A 161 -11.49 -0.35 -8.07
CA VAL A 161 -11.60 -1.58 -8.86
C VAL A 161 -11.43 -1.35 -10.37
N ILE A 162 -11.85 -0.21 -10.90
CA ILE A 162 -11.71 0.10 -12.33
C ILE A 162 -10.24 0.25 -12.69
N GLY A 163 -9.47 0.96 -11.84
CA GLY A 163 -8.01 1.07 -12.00
C GLY A 163 -7.34 -0.30 -11.92
N TYR A 164 -7.76 -1.14 -10.97
CA TYR A 164 -7.23 -2.49 -10.82
C TYR A 164 -7.47 -3.36 -12.06
N VAL A 165 -8.72 -3.43 -12.56
CA VAL A 165 -9.06 -4.21 -13.74
C VAL A 165 -8.35 -3.71 -15.01
N LYS A 166 -8.34 -2.38 -15.22
CA LYS A 166 -7.60 -1.79 -16.34
C LYS A 166 -6.09 -2.05 -16.24
N GLY A 167 -5.56 -2.08 -15.01
CA GLY A 167 -4.16 -2.35 -14.73
C GLY A 167 -3.73 -3.76 -15.15
N GLN A 168 -4.60 -4.77 -14.97
CA GLN A 168 -4.30 -6.12 -15.44
C GLN A 168 -4.16 -6.22 -16.97
N LEU A 169 -4.68 -5.24 -17.71
CA LEU A 169 -4.61 -5.12 -19.17
C LEU A 169 -3.60 -4.07 -19.62
N GLY A 170 -2.83 -3.49 -18.71
CA GLY A 170 -1.81 -2.48 -18.93
C GLY A 170 -0.43 -2.96 -18.50
N GLU A 171 0.52 -2.05 -18.59
CA GLU A 171 1.89 -2.26 -18.10
C GLU A 171 1.95 -1.88 -16.61
N ASN A 172 2.52 -2.77 -15.79
CA ASN A 172 2.77 -2.48 -14.38
C ASN A 172 4.06 -1.68 -14.26
N MET A 173 3.95 -0.46 -13.75
CA MET A 173 5.06 0.48 -13.60
C MET A 173 5.71 0.44 -12.22
N GLY A 174 5.25 -0.44 -11.32
CA GLY A 174 5.76 -0.56 -9.94
C GLY A 174 5.08 0.34 -8.93
N SER A 175 5.80 0.68 -7.88
CA SER A 175 5.30 1.42 -6.71
C SER A 175 4.75 2.79 -7.08
N THR A 176 3.73 3.21 -6.34
CA THR A 176 3.03 4.48 -6.59
C THR A 176 3.63 5.60 -5.72
N PRO A 177 4.21 6.66 -6.30
CA PRO A 177 4.52 7.87 -5.56
C PRO A 177 3.24 8.60 -5.18
N LEU A 178 3.04 8.81 -3.86
CA LEU A 178 1.86 9.45 -3.29
C LEU A 178 2.00 10.96 -3.18
N GLY A 179 3.22 11.44 -2.92
CA GLY A 179 3.55 12.85 -2.80
C GLY A 179 5.05 13.09 -2.89
N CYS A 180 5.44 14.24 -3.40
CA CYS A 180 6.83 14.62 -3.57
C CYS A 180 7.03 16.09 -3.20
N SER A 181 8.15 16.44 -2.57
CA SER A 181 8.46 17.83 -2.20
C SER A 181 8.72 18.72 -3.40
N GLU A 182 9.11 18.12 -4.54
CA GLU A 182 9.44 18.78 -5.78
C GLU A 182 8.41 18.44 -6.88
N ASN A 183 8.42 19.25 -7.93
CA ASN A 183 7.74 18.92 -9.18
C ASN A 183 8.65 18.03 -10.01
N ILE A 184 8.31 16.76 -10.08
CA ILE A 184 9.04 15.75 -10.87
C ILE A 184 8.13 15.17 -11.95
N SER A 185 8.71 14.63 -13.01
CA SER A 185 7.95 13.87 -14.01
C SER A 185 7.43 12.55 -13.41
N VAL A 186 6.35 12.01 -13.99
CA VAL A 186 5.80 10.71 -13.53
C VAL A 186 6.87 9.61 -13.71
N GLU A 187 7.58 9.63 -14.81
CA GLU A 187 8.63 8.65 -15.12
C GLU A 187 9.75 8.69 -14.09
N GLU A 188 10.20 9.87 -13.70
CA GLU A 188 11.22 10.06 -12.68
C GLU A 188 10.71 9.60 -11.31
N GLY A 189 9.49 10.00 -10.92
CA GLY A 189 8.87 9.58 -9.68
C GLY A 189 8.73 8.06 -9.57
N LEU A 190 8.31 7.39 -10.64
CA LEU A 190 8.21 5.94 -10.69
C LEU A 190 9.60 5.26 -10.62
N LYS A 191 10.59 5.80 -11.32
CA LYS A 191 11.97 5.28 -11.28
C LYS A 191 12.53 5.32 -9.86
N ILE A 192 12.41 6.46 -9.17
CA ILE A 192 12.87 6.65 -7.79
C ILE A 192 12.11 5.71 -6.84
N ALA A 193 10.78 5.65 -6.95
CA ALA A 193 9.95 4.79 -6.11
C ALA A 193 10.35 3.31 -6.25
N ASN A 194 10.58 2.83 -7.47
CA ASN A 194 10.97 1.45 -7.73
C ASN A 194 12.38 1.12 -7.20
N ILE A 195 13.36 2.01 -7.38
CA ILE A 195 14.71 1.80 -6.83
C ILE A 195 14.65 1.69 -5.31
N ALA A 196 13.89 2.58 -4.65
CA ALA A 196 13.72 2.54 -3.20
C ALA A 196 13.02 1.26 -2.72
N GLU A 197 11.94 0.83 -3.40
CA GLU A 197 11.23 -0.40 -3.08
C GLU A 197 12.11 -1.64 -3.29
N ASP A 198 12.86 -1.71 -4.38
CA ASP A 198 13.75 -2.83 -4.68
C ASP A 198 14.89 -2.93 -3.65
N TYR A 199 15.45 -1.79 -3.24
CA TYR A 199 16.43 -1.75 -2.17
C TYR A 199 15.83 -2.22 -0.85
N GLN A 200 14.67 -1.72 -0.48
CA GLN A 200 13.95 -2.13 0.72
C GLN A 200 13.66 -3.65 0.73
N LYS A 201 13.20 -4.19 -0.40
CA LYS A 201 12.98 -5.64 -0.57
C LYS A 201 14.27 -6.45 -0.45
N SER A 202 15.40 -5.92 -0.90
CA SER A 202 16.70 -6.59 -0.78
C SER A 202 17.18 -6.70 0.67
N LEU A 203 16.75 -5.78 1.54
CA LEU A 203 17.04 -5.79 2.98
C LEU A 203 16.01 -6.58 3.78
N ALA A 204 14.83 -6.87 3.19
CA ALA A 204 13.77 -7.57 3.87
C ALA A 204 14.20 -9.00 4.19
N THR A 205 14.29 -9.30 5.48
CA THR A 205 14.41 -10.68 5.95
C THR A 205 13.10 -11.43 5.68
N GLU A 206 13.09 -12.77 5.78
CA GLU A 206 11.88 -13.59 5.58
C GLU A 206 10.70 -13.18 6.48
N MET A 207 10.94 -12.36 7.51
CA MET A 207 9.96 -11.83 8.47
C MET A 207 9.36 -10.47 8.08
N SER A 208 9.49 -10.03 6.85
CA SER A 208 9.05 -8.69 6.39
C SER A 208 7.54 -8.50 6.24
N THR A 209 6.73 -9.52 6.47
CA THR A 209 5.26 -9.43 6.44
C THR A 209 4.66 -10.10 7.67
N ILE A 210 3.46 -9.64 8.09
CA ILE A 210 2.75 -10.24 9.23
C ILE A 210 2.52 -11.75 9.05
N HIS A 211 2.32 -12.21 7.81
CA HIS A 211 2.21 -13.64 7.50
C HIS A 211 3.51 -14.41 7.69
N SER A 212 4.67 -13.78 7.43
CA SER A 212 5.97 -14.39 7.69
C SER A 212 6.31 -14.33 9.17
N VAL A 213 5.98 -13.26 9.89
CA VAL A 213 6.09 -13.17 11.36
C VAL A 213 5.30 -14.29 12.02
N LYS A 214 4.07 -14.55 11.60
CA LYS A 214 3.23 -15.64 12.10
C LYS A 214 3.84 -17.02 11.84
N SER A 215 4.35 -17.24 10.64
CA SER A 215 4.95 -18.54 10.28
C SER A 215 6.21 -18.83 11.08
N VAL A 216 6.95 -17.79 11.48
CA VAL A 216 8.19 -17.91 12.26
C VAL A 216 7.93 -17.94 13.75
N LEU A 217 7.00 -17.12 14.26
CA LEU A 217 6.68 -17.04 15.69
C LEU A 217 5.58 -18.02 16.13
N GLY A 218 4.89 -18.69 15.21
CA GLY A 218 3.84 -19.69 15.52
C GLY A 218 2.62 -19.08 16.23
N THR A 219 2.41 -17.78 16.10
CA THR A 219 1.34 -17.03 16.79
C THR A 219 0.16 -16.72 15.86
N ASP A 220 -1.05 -16.67 16.42
CA ASP A 220 -2.25 -16.22 15.71
C ASP A 220 -2.23 -14.70 15.46
N GLU A 221 -2.96 -14.22 14.46
CA GLU A 221 -3.00 -12.81 14.03
C GLU A 221 -3.33 -11.80 15.14
N SER A 222 -4.19 -12.19 16.06
CA SER A 222 -4.59 -11.40 17.22
C SER A 222 -3.53 -11.28 18.32
N SER A 223 -2.42 -12.00 18.22
CA SER A 223 -1.37 -12.07 19.26
C SER A 223 -0.03 -11.46 18.85
N VAL A 224 0.05 -10.78 17.70
CA VAL A 224 1.27 -10.05 17.32
C VAL A 224 1.40 -8.82 18.22
N THR A 225 2.37 -8.87 19.13
CA THR A 225 2.63 -7.78 20.07
C THR A 225 3.55 -6.71 19.45
N ILE A 226 3.62 -5.55 20.09
CA ILE A 226 4.55 -4.47 19.71
C ILE A 226 5.99 -4.99 19.77
N GLU A 227 6.35 -5.75 20.80
CA GLU A 227 7.67 -6.33 20.98
C GLU A 227 8.04 -7.29 19.84
N ALA A 228 7.07 -8.06 19.33
CA ALA A 228 7.26 -8.92 18.16
C ALA A 228 7.52 -8.11 16.89
N LEU A 229 6.81 -6.99 16.71
CA LEU A 229 7.03 -6.06 15.59
C LEU A 229 8.39 -5.35 15.73
N ASP A 230 8.78 -4.93 16.93
CA ASP A 230 10.08 -4.28 17.18
C ASP A 230 11.27 -5.23 16.97
N SER A 231 11.05 -6.55 17.06
CA SER A 231 12.10 -7.55 16.78
C SER A 231 12.47 -7.68 15.31
N ILE A 232 11.68 -7.07 14.41
CA ILE A 232 11.87 -7.12 12.96
C ILE A 232 12.58 -5.86 12.48
N THR A 233 13.60 -6.01 11.64
CA THR A 233 14.25 -4.87 11.00
C THR A 233 13.30 -4.23 10.00
N HIS A 234 12.88 -3.02 10.29
CA HIS A 234 12.09 -2.20 9.39
C HIS A 234 12.98 -1.20 8.65
N THR A 235 12.71 -1.00 7.36
CA THR A 235 13.34 0.04 6.54
C THR A 235 12.27 1.04 6.12
N PRO A 236 11.88 1.99 7.01
CA PRO A 236 10.79 2.92 6.77
C PRO A 236 11.14 3.99 5.74
N ALA A 237 12.42 4.21 5.50
CA ALA A 237 12.93 5.22 4.57
C ALA A 237 14.24 4.77 3.91
N VAL A 238 14.45 5.25 2.70
CA VAL A 238 15.67 4.99 1.92
C VAL A 238 16.23 6.33 1.44
N ILE A 239 17.55 6.48 1.51
CA ILE A 239 18.27 7.61 0.92
C ILE A 239 18.88 7.14 -0.40
N LEU A 240 18.53 7.82 -1.48
CA LEU A 240 19.09 7.56 -2.80
C LEU A 240 19.93 8.77 -3.22
N SER A 241 21.20 8.54 -3.49
CA SER A 241 22.08 9.55 -4.08
C SER A 241 22.04 9.49 -5.61
N LEU A 242 22.39 10.58 -6.27
CA LEU A 242 22.42 10.67 -7.75
C LEU A 242 23.23 9.56 -8.43
N ILE A 243 24.21 8.99 -7.72
CA ILE A 243 24.99 7.84 -8.23
C ILE A 243 24.20 6.53 -8.30
N HIS A 244 23.02 6.45 -7.65
CA HIS A 244 22.15 5.27 -7.65
C HIS A 244 21.02 5.36 -8.68
N ILE A 245 20.85 6.52 -9.32
CA ILE A 245 19.76 6.84 -10.24
C ILE A 245 20.29 6.96 -11.66
#